data_e87886d5c05c9247fb7f4fca084bf3bf
#
_entry.id   e87886d5c05c9247fb7f4fca084bf3bf
#
_cell.length_a   1.000
_cell.length_b   1.000
_cell.length_c   1.000
_cell.angle_alpha   90.00
_cell.angle_beta   90.00
_cell.angle_gamma   90.00
#
_symmetry.space_group_name_H-M   'P 1'
#
loop_
_entity.id
_entity.type
_entity.pdbx_description
1 polymer ?
#
loop_
_entity_poly.entity_id
_entity_poly.type
_entity_poly.pdbx_seq_one_letter_code
_entity_poly.pdbx_strand_id
1 'polypeptide(L)' 'MKRYRLTTPLIAIRLHASKDSEKAGMLVSLPEDAMVEVGGHSPVGRGMLEVRWQSERYAVFELDLVERATLELQEQR' A
#
# COMPACT_ATOMS: atom_id res chain seq x y z
N MET A 1 -11.99 -2.20 -5.72
CA MET A 1 -10.67 -1.90 -5.20
C MET A 1 -9.65 -1.93 -6.31
N LYS A 2 -8.74 -0.97 -6.30
CA LYS A 2 -7.74 -0.90 -7.36
C LYS A 2 -6.52 -1.72 -6.98
N ARG A 3 -5.92 -2.34 -7.96
CA ARG A 3 -4.69 -3.09 -7.78
C ARG A 3 -3.58 -2.45 -8.58
N TYR A 4 -2.42 -2.41 -7.96
CA TYR A 4 -1.23 -1.89 -8.62
C TYR A 4 -0.12 -2.94 -8.54
N ARG A 5 0.64 -3.05 -9.61
CA ARG A 5 1.83 -3.90 -9.64
C ARG A 5 3.05 -3.00 -9.47
N LEU A 6 3.88 -3.30 -8.51
CA LEU A 6 5.07 -2.50 -8.28
C LEU A 6 6.09 -2.76 -9.37
N THR A 7 6.62 -1.69 -9.95
CA THR A 7 7.66 -1.80 -10.97
C THR A 7 9.05 -1.74 -10.37
N THR A 8 9.16 -1.20 -9.14
CA THR A 8 10.39 -1.21 -8.38
C THR A 8 10.01 -1.44 -6.93
N PRO A 9 10.96 -1.80 -6.06
CA PRO A 9 10.63 -1.93 -4.65
C PRO A 9 10.10 -0.61 -4.08
N LEU A 10 9.18 -0.73 -3.13
CA LEU A 10 8.49 0.42 -2.56
C LEU A 10 8.58 0.37 -1.04
N ILE A 11 9.02 1.49 -0.46
CA ILE A 11 9.08 1.58 1.00
C ILE A 11 7.69 1.79 1.55
N ALA A 12 7.35 1.04 2.57
CA ALA A 12 6.03 1.08 3.18
C ALA A 12 6.16 1.00 4.69
N ILE A 13 5.14 1.47 5.38
CA ILE A 13 5.06 1.35 6.83
C ILE A 13 4.03 0.29 7.14
N ARG A 14 4.44 -0.75 7.85
CA ARG A 14 3.51 -1.79 8.24
C ARG A 14 2.56 -1.25 9.29
N LEU A 15 1.27 -1.51 9.12
CA LEU A 15 0.26 -1.02 10.03
C LEU A 15 -0.13 -2.09 11.02
N HIS A 16 -0.36 -1.65 12.26
CA HIS A 16 -0.86 -2.53 13.30
C HIS A 16 -2.16 -1.94 13.81
N ALA A 17 -3.19 -2.77 13.89
CA ALA A 17 -4.43 -2.35 14.51
C ALA A 17 -4.28 -2.51 16.01
N SER A 18 -4.74 -1.52 16.76
CA SER A 18 -4.86 -1.64 18.20
C SER A 18 -6.29 -1.42 18.55
N LYS A 19 -6.63 -1.62 19.84
CA LYS A 19 -7.99 -1.43 20.26
C LYS A 19 -8.51 -0.03 19.99
N ASP A 20 -7.63 0.94 20.13
CA ASP A 20 -8.05 2.33 20.12
C ASP A 20 -7.69 3.06 18.85
N SER A 21 -6.70 2.60 18.10
CA SER A 21 -6.28 3.34 16.94
C SER A 21 -5.34 2.52 16.08
N GLU A 22 -5.11 3.04 14.88
CA GLU A 22 -4.07 2.53 14.00
C GLU A 22 -2.73 2.99 14.50
N LYS A 23 -1.74 2.13 14.40
CA LYS A 23 -0.39 2.51 14.75
C LYS A 23 0.56 2.19 13.62
N ALA A 24 1.51 3.09 13.40
CA ALA A 24 2.58 2.85 12.46
C ALA A 24 3.53 1.82 13.06
N GLY A 25 3.96 0.89 12.25
CA GLY A 25 4.94 -0.10 12.66
C GLY A 25 6.26 0.12 11.99
N MET A 26 6.89 -0.96 11.58
CA MET A 26 8.22 -0.91 10.97
C MET A 26 8.16 -0.48 9.52
N LEU A 27 9.23 0.17 9.09
CA LEU A 27 9.45 0.38 7.67
C LEU A 27 9.85 -0.94 7.04
N VAL A 28 9.24 -1.24 5.91
CA VAL A 28 9.56 -2.44 5.16
C VAL A 28 9.65 -2.07 3.70
N SER A 29 10.28 -2.93 2.92
CA SER A 29 10.35 -2.76 1.48
C SER A 29 9.46 -3.79 0.84
N LEU A 30 8.46 -3.34 0.08
CA LEU A 30 7.64 -4.25 -0.70
C LEU A 30 8.40 -4.55 -1.98
N PRO A 31 8.42 -5.81 -2.41
CA PRO A 31 9.30 -6.19 -3.52
C PRO A 31 8.76 -5.75 -4.87
N GLU A 32 9.63 -5.69 -5.82
CA GLU A 32 9.26 -5.51 -7.22
C GLU A 32 8.28 -6.61 -7.61
N ASP A 33 7.32 -6.27 -8.45
CA ASP A 33 6.26 -7.17 -8.92
C ASP A 33 5.22 -7.52 -7.89
N ALA A 34 5.31 -6.97 -6.68
CA ALA A 34 4.25 -7.16 -5.70
C ALA A 34 2.96 -6.55 -6.23
N MET A 35 1.87 -7.28 -6.04
CA MET A 35 0.55 -6.79 -6.41
C MET A 35 -0.14 -6.30 -5.14
N VAL A 36 -0.39 -5.00 -5.07
CA VAL A 36 -0.99 -4.41 -3.88
C VAL A 36 -2.38 -3.90 -4.19
N GLU A 37 -3.26 -3.98 -3.21
CA GLU A 37 -4.62 -3.46 -3.33
C GLU A 37 -4.72 -2.17 -2.54
N VAL A 38 -5.23 -1.12 -3.18
CA VAL A 38 -5.36 0.17 -2.53
C VAL A 38 -6.71 0.26 -1.85
N GLY A 39 -6.70 0.54 -0.55
CA GLY A 39 -7.93 0.60 0.23
C GLY A 39 -8.45 1.99 0.47
N GLY A 40 -7.62 3.00 0.40
CA GLY A 40 -8.04 4.37 0.67
C GLY A 40 -6.94 5.14 1.35
N HIS A 41 -7.30 6.31 1.87
CA HIS A 41 -6.31 7.14 2.57
C HIS A 41 -5.97 6.52 3.91
N SER A 42 -4.71 6.64 4.29
CA SER A 42 -4.25 6.12 5.56
C SER A 42 -4.33 7.21 6.63
N PRO A 43 -4.82 6.87 7.82
CA PRO A 43 -4.80 7.84 8.91
C PRO A 43 -3.42 8.08 9.50
N VAL A 44 -2.43 7.29 9.09
CA VAL A 44 -1.09 7.39 9.65
C VAL A 44 -0.39 8.66 9.20
N GLY A 45 -0.67 9.14 7.98
CA GLY A 45 -0.01 10.34 7.52
C GLY A 45 -0.72 10.96 6.35
N ARG A 46 -0.47 12.24 6.15
CA ARG A 46 -1.00 12.96 5.01
C ARG A 46 -0.37 12.45 3.73
N GLY A 47 -1.20 12.35 2.70
CA GLY A 47 -0.70 11.91 1.41
C GLY A 47 -0.35 10.44 1.37
N MET A 48 -0.77 9.68 2.37
CA MET A 48 -0.51 8.26 2.40
C MET A 48 -1.78 7.48 2.10
N LEU A 49 -1.60 6.35 1.46
CA LEU A 49 -2.69 5.43 1.15
C LEU A 49 -2.45 4.14 1.91
N GLU A 50 -3.55 3.51 2.28
CA GLU A 50 -3.46 2.18 2.85
C GLU A 50 -3.51 1.18 1.71
N VAL A 51 -2.56 0.25 1.69
CA VAL A 51 -2.53 -0.81 0.72
C VAL A 51 -2.46 -2.15 1.44
N ARG A 52 -2.93 -3.17 0.78
CA ARG A 52 -2.90 -4.52 1.31
C ARG A 52 -2.03 -5.38 0.42
N TRP A 53 -1.16 -6.15 1.05
CA TRP A 53 -0.29 -7.08 0.35
C TRP A 53 -0.09 -8.29 1.24
N GLN A 54 -0.38 -9.48 0.69
CA GLN A 54 -0.22 -10.74 1.43
C GLN A 54 -0.88 -10.72 2.79
N SER A 55 -2.12 -10.24 2.80
CA SER A 55 -2.97 -10.21 4.01
C SER A 55 -2.50 -9.26 5.09
N GLU A 56 -1.50 -8.44 4.80
CA GLU A 56 -1.04 -7.42 5.73
C GLU A 56 -1.36 -6.05 5.18
N ARG A 57 -1.48 -5.09 6.08
CA ARG A 57 -1.81 -3.71 5.70
C ARG A 57 -0.58 -2.83 5.86
N TYR A 58 -0.42 -1.91 4.92
CA TYR A 58 0.73 -1.00 4.88
C TYR A 58 0.25 0.37 4.51
N ALA A 59 1.03 1.39 4.92
CA ALA A 59 0.82 2.75 4.46
C ALA A 59 1.96 3.11 3.52
N VAL A 60 1.61 3.67 2.38
CA VAL A 60 2.60 4.11 1.39
C VAL A 60 2.25 5.52 0.97
N PHE A 61 3.26 6.29 0.54
CA PHE A 61 2.98 7.60 -0.02
C PHE A 61 2.33 7.45 -1.37
N GLU A 62 1.27 8.22 -1.58
CA GLU A 62 0.55 8.17 -2.83
C GLU A 62 1.45 8.48 -4.03
N LEU A 63 2.31 9.48 -3.88
CA LEU A 63 3.20 9.86 -4.97
C LEU A 63 4.18 8.75 -5.30
N ASP A 64 4.68 8.05 -4.30
CA ASP A 64 5.57 6.92 -4.53
C ASP A 64 4.85 5.81 -5.28
N LEU A 65 3.62 5.54 -4.90
CA LEU A 65 2.86 4.50 -5.57
C LEU A 65 2.64 4.84 -7.04
N VAL A 66 2.29 6.09 -7.31
CA VAL A 66 2.05 6.51 -8.68
C VAL A 66 3.32 6.36 -9.52
N GLU A 67 4.48 6.69 -8.95
CA GLU A 67 5.72 6.65 -9.68
C GLU A 67 6.31 5.26 -9.83
N ARG A 68 6.02 4.38 -8.86
CA ARG A 68 6.70 3.09 -8.80
C ARG A 68 5.79 1.91 -9.05
N ALA A 69 4.57 2.17 -9.50
CA ALA A 69 3.62 1.10 -9.72
C ALA A 69 2.78 1.37 -10.95
N THR A 70 2.25 0.31 -11.52
CA THR A 70 1.37 0.38 -12.65
C THR A 70 0.00 -0.12 -12.25
N LEU A 71 -1.03 0.65 -12.58
CA LEU A 71 -2.41 0.23 -12.31
C LEU A 71 -2.73 -0.99 -13.16
N GLU A 72 -3.18 -2.05 -12.50
CA GLU A 72 -3.60 -3.25 -13.20
C GLU A 72 -5.10 -3.19 -13.40
N LEU A 73 -5.51 -3.27 -14.65
CA LEU A 73 -6.92 -3.28 -14.96
C LEU A 73 -7.45 -4.69 -14.82
N GLN A 74 -8.58 -4.80 -14.13
CA GLN A 74 -9.23 -6.08 -14.05
C GLN A 74 -10.12 -6.27 -15.25
N GLU A 75 -10.03 -7.44 -15.83
CA GLU A 75 -10.90 -7.79 -16.93
C GLU A 75 -12.32 -7.97 -16.42
N GLN A 76 -13.26 -7.39 -17.13
CA GLN A 76 -14.67 -7.56 -16.83
C GLN A 76 -15.26 -8.50 -17.86
N ARG A 77 -15.98 -9.51 -17.39
CA ARG A 77 -16.62 -10.46 -18.30
C ARG A 77 -18.05 -10.63 -17.94
#